data_5216bd02868f4add30f0c12d7e7ecd56
#
_entry.id   5216bd02868f4add30f0c12d7e7ecd56
#
_cell.length_a   1.000
_cell.length_b   1.000
_cell.length_c   1.000
_cell.angle_alpha   90.00
_cell.angle_beta   90.00
_cell.angle_gamma   90.00
#
_symmetry.space_group_name_H-M   'P 1'
#
loop_
_entity.id
_entity.type
_entity.pdbx_description
1 polymer ?
#
loop_
_entity_poly.entity_id
_entity_poly.type
_entity_poly.pdbx_seq_one_letter_code
_entity_poly.pdbx_strand_id
1 'polypeptide(L)'
;MAITIKDIALKAGVSHMTVSRALNGSKLVTDETREKILLLAKQLKYKPNLHAKGLVLNKKFSIAVVFSTLSSKTAPSFLLSCLNGVYQSLTKDYNLVIKDLSQGLEHFNLSRADGVIFVSQQESDDEFIRFALAQCTKLVVVNRKIALPNVVSITVDEISAAEMAVNYLLQRDYRKIACINGPELIQSSIDRLAGYQSALTQANLTSAADFVQDGGFSIAGGFVAMQRLLALEDQPDAVFCANDEMAIGALKAINDAGLKVPSDIGLVGFNDSEICQYTTPSLTTIHKPIEQMAKLGGERLFQFKYEIFKQWWK
;
A
#
# COMPACT_ATOMS: atom_id res chain seq x y z
N MET A 1 -4.84 32.26 25.02
CA MET A 1 -5.79 31.14 25.23
C MET A 1 -6.37 30.69 23.91
N ALA A 2 -6.61 29.39 23.73
CA ALA A 2 -7.26 28.91 22.51
C ALA A 2 -8.74 29.32 22.54
N ILE A 3 -9.23 29.88 21.43
CA ILE A 3 -10.65 30.27 21.25
C ILE A 3 -11.51 29.00 21.27
N THR A 4 -12.60 29.03 22.03
CA THR A 4 -13.52 27.92 22.20
C THR A 4 -14.87 28.20 21.54
N ILE A 5 -15.71 27.18 21.42
CA ILE A 5 -17.10 27.30 20.95
C ILE A 5 -17.94 28.21 21.85
N LYS A 6 -17.57 28.31 23.15
CA LYS A 6 -18.25 29.18 24.12
C LYS A 6 -17.95 30.67 23.85
N ASP A 7 -16.74 30.98 23.41
CA ASP A 7 -16.35 32.36 23.09
C ASP A 7 -17.07 32.85 21.83
N ILE A 8 -17.29 31.99 20.85
CA ILE A 8 -18.11 32.30 19.67
C ILE A 8 -19.56 32.48 20.08
N ALA A 9 -20.09 31.62 20.95
CA ALA A 9 -21.48 31.69 21.44
C ALA A 9 -21.76 33.03 22.14
N LEU A 10 -20.85 33.46 23.01
CA LEU A 10 -20.94 34.73 23.71
C LEU A 10 -20.99 35.92 22.74
N LYS A 11 -20.06 35.94 21.74
CA LYS A 11 -20.00 37.01 20.74
C LYS A 11 -21.16 37.01 19.76
N ALA A 12 -21.68 35.83 19.41
CA ALA A 12 -22.81 35.69 18.49
C ALA A 12 -24.17 35.96 19.18
N GLY A 13 -24.24 35.94 20.51
CA GLY A 13 -25.49 36.08 21.30
C GLY A 13 -26.39 34.85 21.22
N VAL A 14 -25.80 33.63 21.05
CA VAL A 14 -26.52 32.38 20.89
C VAL A 14 -25.99 31.31 21.84
N SER A 15 -26.71 30.19 21.99
CA SER A 15 -26.20 29.05 22.77
C SER A 15 -24.99 28.38 22.11
N HIS A 16 -24.12 27.77 22.91
CA HIS A 16 -23.01 26.98 22.40
C HIS A 16 -23.49 25.80 21.52
N MET A 17 -24.70 25.30 21.77
CA MET A 17 -25.33 24.25 20.95
C MET A 17 -25.73 24.78 19.56
N THR A 18 -26.21 26.03 19.47
CA THR A 18 -26.50 26.71 18.20
C THR A 18 -25.23 26.91 17.38
N VAL A 19 -24.12 27.33 18.02
CA VAL A 19 -22.82 27.46 17.37
C VAL A 19 -22.33 26.08 16.86
N SER A 20 -22.43 25.02 17.68
CA SER A 20 -22.06 23.66 17.26
C SER A 20 -22.88 23.20 16.06
N ARG A 21 -24.18 23.40 16.06
CA ARG A 21 -25.09 23.06 14.95
C ARG A 21 -24.75 23.85 13.67
N ALA A 22 -24.49 25.15 13.80
CA ALA A 22 -24.09 25.98 12.67
C ALA A 22 -22.78 25.54 12.01
N LEU A 23 -21.74 25.27 12.84
CA LEU A 23 -20.43 24.81 12.38
C LEU A 23 -20.48 23.40 11.74
N ASN A 24 -21.44 22.55 12.14
CA ASN A 24 -21.66 21.20 11.61
C ASN A 24 -22.69 21.16 10.46
N GLY A 25 -23.18 22.30 9.96
CA GLY A 25 -24.08 22.35 8.81
C GLY A 25 -25.49 21.85 9.09
N SER A 26 -25.95 21.83 10.37
CA SER A 26 -27.29 21.36 10.77
C SER A 26 -28.39 22.23 10.16
N LYS A 27 -29.43 21.60 9.61
CA LYS A 27 -30.60 22.28 9.06
C LYS A 27 -31.47 22.98 10.14
N LEU A 28 -31.17 22.75 11.41
CA LEU A 28 -31.89 23.37 12.56
C LEU A 28 -31.39 24.79 12.86
N VAL A 29 -30.50 25.35 12.08
CA VAL A 29 -30.00 26.74 12.20
C VAL A 29 -30.27 27.43 10.89
N THR A 30 -30.86 28.65 10.99
CA THR A 30 -31.13 29.49 9.81
C THR A 30 -29.86 29.88 9.11
N ASP A 31 -29.90 30.12 7.78
CA ASP A 31 -28.75 30.45 7.01
C ASP A 31 -28.09 31.76 7.47
N GLU A 32 -28.87 32.77 7.83
CA GLU A 32 -28.39 34.03 8.41
C GLU A 32 -27.61 33.82 9.71
N THR A 33 -28.12 33.02 10.61
CA THR A 33 -27.44 32.72 11.88
C THR A 33 -26.14 31.89 11.61
N ARG A 34 -26.19 30.99 10.64
CA ARG A 34 -25.04 30.19 10.24
C ARG A 34 -23.94 31.06 9.69
N GLU A 35 -24.22 31.95 8.74
CA GLU A 35 -23.27 32.86 8.15
C GLU A 35 -22.62 33.77 9.21
N LYS A 36 -23.40 34.35 10.11
CA LYS A 36 -22.90 35.15 11.23
C LYS A 36 -21.90 34.35 12.09
N ILE A 37 -22.22 33.09 12.43
CA ILE A 37 -21.36 32.23 13.26
C ILE A 37 -20.08 31.86 12.50
N LEU A 38 -20.17 31.53 11.20
CA LEU A 38 -19.00 31.18 10.37
C LEU A 38 -18.05 32.38 10.21
N LEU A 39 -18.61 33.60 10.04
CA LEU A 39 -17.82 34.81 9.96
C LEU A 39 -17.07 35.09 11.28
N LEU A 40 -17.76 34.99 12.41
CA LEU A 40 -17.15 35.15 13.74
C LEU A 40 -16.07 34.09 14.00
N ALA A 41 -16.32 32.84 13.65
CA ALA A 41 -15.33 31.77 13.76
C ALA A 41 -14.07 32.08 12.97
N LYS A 42 -14.22 32.58 11.74
CA LYS A 42 -13.11 33.00 10.87
C LYS A 42 -12.34 34.19 11.47
N GLN A 43 -13.04 35.23 11.93
CA GLN A 43 -12.44 36.42 12.57
C GLN A 43 -11.65 36.07 13.82
N LEU A 44 -12.18 35.15 14.62
CA LEU A 44 -11.54 34.69 15.86
C LEU A 44 -10.46 33.64 15.62
N LYS A 45 -10.20 33.25 14.36
CA LYS A 45 -9.27 32.16 13.99
C LYS A 45 -9.58 30.86 14.77
N TYR A 46 -10.87 30.61 15.00
CA TYR A 46 -11.31 29.39 15.69
C TYR A 46 -10.96 28.16 14.87
N LYS A 47 -10.30 27.21 15.52
CA LYS A 47 -10.08 25.87 14.95
C LYS A 47 -10.98 24.88 15.67
N PRO A 48 -11.86 24.14 14.95
CA PRO A 48 -12.69 23.12 15.57
C PRO A 48 -11.83 22.09 16.33
N ASN A 49 -12.24 21.80 17.55
CA ASN A 49 -11.63 20.71 18.30
C ASN A 49 -12.16 19.39 17.77
N LEU A 50 -11.33 18.65 17.03
CA LEU A 50 -11.71 17.38 16.42
C LEU A 50 -12.09 16.33 17.48
N HIS A 51 -11.49 16.36 18.68
CA HIS A 51 -11.87 15.46 19.77
C HIS A 51 -13.29 15.73 20.26
N ALA A 52 -13.64 17.00 20.46
CA ALA A 52 -15.00 17.38 20.86
C ALA A 52 -16.03 17.05 19.74
N LYS A 53 -15.67 17.31 18.48
CA LYS A 53 -16.49 16.94 17.31
C LYS A 53 -16.66 15.42 17.23
N GLY A 54 -15.61 14.66 17.52
CA GLY A 54 -15.59 13.21 17.51
C GLY A 54 -16.55 12.60 18.53
N LEU A 55 -16.58 13.13 19.76
CA LEU A 55 -17.51 12.69 20.80
C LEU A 55 -18.98 12.85 20.38
N VAL A 56 -19.32 14.00 19.77
CA VAL A 56 -20.70 14.28 19.30
C VAL A 56 -21.07 13.39 18.10
N LEU A 57 -20.14 13.09 17.20
CA LEU A 57 -20.38 12.33 15.97
C LEU A 57 -20.09 10.83 16.13
N ASN A 58 -19.67 10.39 17.30
CA ASN A 58 -19.14 9.04 17.56
C ASN A 58 -18.08 8.63 16.53
N LYS A 59 -17.13 9.55 16.26
CA LYS A 59 -16.01 9.35 15.32
C LYS A 59 -14.68 9.61 16.00
N LYS A 60 -13.65 8.88 15.59
CA LYS A 60 -12.27 9.04 16.07
C LYS A 60 -11.46 9.99 15.21
N PHE A 61 -11.92 10.26 13.98
CA PHE A 61 -11.18 10.99 12.94
C PHE A 61 -9.77 10.44 12.75
N SER A 62 -9.65 9.12 12.78
CA SER A 62 -8.39 8.39 12.64
C SER A 62 -8.62 7.15 11.80
N ILE A 63 -7.74 6.92 10.83
CA ILE A 63 -7.64 5.67 10.06
C ILE A 63 -6.30 5.03 10.39
N ALA A 64 -6.33 3.75 10.73
CA ALA A 64 -5.10 2.97 10.91
C ALA A 64 -4.70 2.33 9.58
N VAL A 65 -3.44 2.53 9.18
CA VAL A 65 -2.80 1.74 8.14
C VAL A 65 -1.87 0.76 8.83
N VAL A 66 -2.21 -0.50 8.74
CA VAL A 66 -1.45 -1.58 9.35
C VAL A 66 -0.67 -2.27 8.25
N PHE A 67 0.63 -2.43 8.45
CA PHE A 67 1.49 -3.23 7.58
C PHE A 67 1.77 -4.57 8.25
N SER A 68 1.85 -5.63 7.45
CA SER A 68 2.28 -6.97 7.90
C SER A 68 3.65 -6.89 8.59
N THR A 69 4.56 -6.14 7.98
CA THR A 69 5.86 -5.79 8.58
C THR A 69 6.37 -4.46 7.99
N LEU A 70 7.02 -3.66 8.82
CA LEU A 70 7.77 -2.46 8.44
C LEU A 70 9.29 -2.69 8.46
N SER A 71 9.72 -3.95 8.56
CA SER A 71 11.14 -4.33 8.60
C SER A 71 11.82 -4.13 7.23
N SER A 72 13.11 -4.46 7.17
CA SER A 72 13.92 -4.46 5.94
C SER A 72 13.39 -5.36 4.80
N LYS A 73 12.34 -6.15 5.07
CA LYS A 73 11.66 -7.00 4.07
C LYS A 73 10.56 -6.26 3.29
N THR A 74 10.28 -5.00 3.61
CA THR A 74 9.33 -4.16 2.87
C THR A 74 10.09 -3.07 2.15
N ALA A 75 10.02 -3.06 0.82
CA ALA A 75 10.68 -2.07 -0.01
C ALA A 75 10.21 -0.64 0.34
N PRO A 76 11.12 0.34 0.54
CA PRO A 76 10.74 1.72 0.89
C PRO A 76 9.82 2.38 -0.15
N SER A 77 10.01 2.12 -1.44
CA SER A 77 9.17 2.64 -2.52
C SER A 77 7.73 2.15 -2.40
N PHE A 78 7.55 0.84 -2.11
CA PHE A 78 6.24 0.23 -1.88
C PHE A 78 5.52 0.86 -0.68
N LEU A 79 6.23 1.03 0.44
CA LEU A 79 5.69 1.66 1.65
C LEU A 79 5.21 3.08 1.35
N LEU A 80 6.05 3.90 0.71
CA LEU A 80 5.72 5.28 0.39
C LEU A 80 4.52 5.38 -0.55
N SER A 81 4.47 4.55 -1.59
CA SER A 81 3.33 4.51 -2.53
C SER A 81 2.03 4.12 -1.83
N CYS A 82 2.06 3.14 -0.92
CA CYS A 82 0.88 2.78 -0.11
C CYS A 82 0.41 3.96 0.75
N LEU A 83 1.32 4.64 1.45
CA LEU A 83 0.98 5.76 2.32
C LEU A 83 0.43 6.94 1.52
N ASN A 84 1.02 7.29 0.37
CA ASN A 84 0.55 8.35 -0.52
C ASN A 84 -0.87 8.06 -1.01
N GLY A 85 -1.13 6.85 -1.48
CA GLY A 85 -2.45 6.45 -1.95
C GLY A 85 -3.51 6.56 -0.87
N VAL A 86 -3.24 6.04 0.33
CA VAL A 86 -4.16 6.19 1.46
C VAL A 86 -4.37 7.66 1.80
N TYR A 87 -3.30 8.45 1.91
CA TYR A 87 -3.38 9.86 2.24
C TYR A 87 -4.27 10.65 1.27
N GLN A 88 -4.18 10.38 -0.03
CA GLN A 88 -5.03 11.00 -1.06
C GLN A 88 -6.53 10.67 -0.90
N SER A 89 -6.86 9.54 -0.30
CA SER A 89 -8.25 9.15 -0.03
C SER A 89 -8.85 9.80 1.21
N LEU A 90 -8.00 10.37 2.10
CA LEU A 90 -8.44 10.95 3.36
C LEU A 90 -9.07 12.33 3.17
N THR A 91 -10.11 12.60 3.94
CA THR A 91 -10.59 13.97 4.10
C THR A 91 -9.73 14.72 5.12
N LYS A 92 -9.74 16.07 5.04
CA LYS A 92 -8.89 16.96 5.87
C LYS A 92 -9.02 16.75 7.39
N ASP A 93 -10.13 16.14 7.84
CA ASP A 93 -10.41 15.92 9.25
C ASP A 93 -9.77 14.62 9.79
N TYR A 94 -9.28 13.72 8.91
CA TYR A 94 -8.76 12.42 9.34
C TYR A 94 -7.25 12.42 9.52
N ASN A 95 -6.79 11.80 10.60
CA ASN A 95 -5.39 11.49 10.86
C ASN A 95 -5.09 10.07 10.38
N LEU A 96 -3.88 9.89 9.86
CA LEU A 96 -3.33 8.59 9.53
C LEU A 96 -2.48 8.07 10.68
N VAL A 97 -2.72 6.84 11.13
CA VAL A 97 -1.93 6.15 12.14
C VAL A 97 -1.31 4.92 11.51
N ILE A 98 0.01 4.89 11.44
CA ILE A 98 0.76 3.76 10.89
C ILE A 98 1.07 2.78 12.00
N LYS A 99 0.89 1.48 11.73
CA LYS A 99 1.15 0.40 12.66
C LYS A 99 1.87 -0.77 11.98
N ASP A 100 2.70 -1.43 12.74
CA ASP A 100 3.47 -2.62 12.35
C ASP A 100 2.91 -3.85 13.06
N LEU A 101 2.41 -4.84 12.32
CA LEU A 101 1.85 -6.06 12.88
C LEU A 101 2.93 -6.97 13.50
N SER A 102 4.17 -6.86 13.07
CA SER A 102 5.29 -7.65 13.60
C SER A 102 5.52 -7.47 15.10
N GLN A 103 4.93 -6.42 15.72
CA GLN A 103 5.02 -6.17 17.16
C GLN A 103 4.04 -6.99 18.01
N GLY A 104 3.18 -7.79 17.39
CA GLY A 104 2.20 -8.65 18.05
C GLY A 104 0.80 -8.05 18.15
N LEU A 105 -0.22 -8.94 18.13
CA LEU A 105 -1.64 -8.55 18.14
C LEU A 105 -2.08 -7.88 19.46
N GLU A 106 -1.46 -8.21 20.57
CA GLU A 106 -1.75 -7.68 21.89
C GLU A 106 -1.54 -6.17 22.01
N HIS A 107 -0.71 -5.60 21.13
CA HIS A 107 -0.46 -4.16 21.09
C HIS A 107 -1.47 -3.39 20.23
N PHE A 108 -2.45 -4.09 19.62
CA PHE A 108 -3.43 -3.46 18.75
C PHE A 108 -4.71 -3.10 19.49
N ASN A 109 -4.97 -1.79 19.59
CA ASN A 109 -6.26 -1.27 19.99
C ASN A 109 -6.94 -0.61 18.80
N LEU A 110 -7.84 -1.33 18.14
CA LEU A 110 -8.57 -0.85 16.96
C LEU A 110 -9.71 0.11 17.31
N SER A 111 -10.13 0.18 18.58
CA SER A 111 -11.20 1.09 19.03
C SER A 111 -10.84 2.58 18.86
N ARG A 112 -9.56 2.88 18.62
CA ARG A 112 -9.05 4.26 18.42
C ARG A 112 -9.09 4.72 16.97
N ALA A 113 -9.51 3.87 16.04
CA ALA A 113 -9.65 4.21 14.62
C ALA A 113 -11.12 4.06 14.16
N ASP A 114 -11.50 4.80 13.14
CA ASP A 114 -12.80 4.68 12.47
C ASP A 114 -12.80 3.56 11.43
N GLY A 115 -11.62 3.05 11.08
CA GLY A 115 -11.41 1.94 10.18
C GLY A 115 -9.92 1.61 10.00
N VAL A 116 -9.67 0.48 9.36
CA VAL A 116 -8.34 -0.08 9.14
C VAL A 116 -8.15 -0.36 7.65
N ILE A 117 -7.03 0.08 7.12
CA ILE A 117 -6.49 -0.38 5.84
C ILE A 117 -5.31 -1.28 6.19
N PHE A 118 -5.40 -2.54 5.81
CA PHE A 118 -4.37 -3.52 6.11
C PHE A 118 -3.60 -3.90 4.84
N VAL A 119 -2.32 -3.59 4.81
CA VAL A 119 -1.40 -3.96 3.74
C VAL A 119 -0.84 -5.34 4.08
N SER A 120 -1.56 -6.37 3.64
CA SER A 120 -1.24 -7.77 3.91
C SER A 120 -0.19 -8.29 2.93
N GLN A 121 0.76 -9.10 3.43
CA GLN A 121 1.86 -9.64 2.63
C GLN A 121 1.97 -11.16 2.71
N GLN A 122 1.40 -11.81 3.72
CA GLN A 122 1.60 -13.24 3.97
C GLN A 122 0.35 -13.90 4.56
N GLU A 123 0.27 -15.22 4.50
CA GLU A 123 -0.90 -15.97 4.92
C GLU A 123 -1.16 -15.87 6.44
N SER A 124 -0.11 -15.80 7.25
CA SER A 124 -0.24 -15.61 8.70
C SER A 124 -0.94 -14.30 9.11
N ASP A 125 -1.05 -13.33 8.19
CA ASP A 125 -1.80 -12.09 8.39
C ASP A 125 -3.32 -12.32 8.56
N ASP A 126 -3.81 -13.50 8.19
CA ASP A 126 -5.22 -13.87 8.37
C ASP A 126 -5.66 -13.86 9.83
N GLU A 127 -4.75 -14.07 10.75
CA GLU A 127 -5.02 -13.95 12.19
C GLU A 127 -5.43 -12.52 12.56
N PHE A 128 -4.69 -11.52 12.09
CA PHE A 128 -5.06 -10.12 12.29
C PHE A 128 -6.40 -9.77 11.62
N ILE A 129 -6.65 -10.30 10.44
CA ILE A 129 -7.92 -10.06 9.73
C ILE A 129 -9.09 -10.59 10.56
N ARG A 130 -9.01 -11.81 11.08
CA ARG A 130 -10.05 -12.38 11.96
C ARG A 130 -10.20 -11.59 13.26
N PHE A 131 -9.10 -11.16 13.87
CA PHE A 131 -9.10 -10.30 15.04
C PHE A 131 -9.82 -8.96 14.79
N ALA A 132 -9.54 -8.30 13.67
CA ALA A 132 -10.17 -7.04 13.30
C ALA A 132 -11.68 -7.20 13.02
N LEU A 133 -12.07 -8.28 12.33
CA LEU A 133 -13.48 -8.60 12.08
C LEU A 133 -14.25 -8.90 13.37
N ALA A 134 -13.65 -9.62 14.31
CA ALA A 134 -14.27 -9.94 15.61
C ALA A 134 -14.56 -8.68 16.44
N GLN A 135 -13.80 -7.60 16.23
CA GLN A 135 -14.04 -6.31 16.86
C GLN A 135 -15.01 -5.41 16.08
N CYS A 136 -15.72 -5.92 15.08
CA CYS A 136 -16.61 -5.17 14.20
C CYS A 136 -15.91 -3.95 13.56
N THR A 137 -14.60 -4.06 13.30
CA THR A 137 -13.80 -3.01 12.70
C THR A 137 -14.02 -2.97 11.20
N LYS A 138 -14.23 -1.79 10.64
CA LYS A 138 -14.22 -1.62 9.18
C LYS A 138 -12.82 -1.90 8.67
N LEU A 139 -12.70 -2.89 7.81
CA LEU A 139 -11.44 -3.38 7.30
C LEU A 139 -11.45 -3.45 5.78
N VAL A 140 -10.42 -2.91 5.16
CA VAL A 140 -10.06 -3.17 3.76
C VAL A 140 -8.65 -3.73 3.73
N VAL A 141 -8.46 -4.82 3.00
CA VAL A 141 -7.15 -5.43 2.79
C VAL A 141 -6.62 -5.01 1.42
N VAL A 142 -5.35 -4.66 1.37
CA VAL A 142 -4.65 -4.26 0.14
C VAL A 142 -3.46 -5.18 -0.06
N ASN A 143 -3.08 -5.43 -1.32
CA ASN A 143 -1.91 -6.17 -1.77
C ASN A 143 -2.02 -7.71 -1.76
N ARG A 144 -2.92 -8.31 -1.01
CA ARG A 144 -3.13 -9.77 -1.01
C ARG A 144 -4.60 -10.12 -1.23
N LYS A 145 -4.89 -11.13 -2.04
CA LYS A 145 -6.24 -11.69 -2.23
C LYS A 145 -6.65 -12.45 -0.98
N ILE A 146 -7.83 -12.14 -0.45
CA ILE A 146 -8.36 -12.77 0.77
C ILE A 146 -9.61 -13.57 0.40
N ALA A 147 -9.64 -14.83 0.81
CA ALA A 147 -10.77 -15.74 0.58
C ALA A 147 -11.81 -15.73 1.71
N LEU A 148 -11.68 -14.81 2.70
CA LEU A 148 -12.63 -14.71 3.81
C LEU A 148 -13.89 -13.94 3.38
N PRO A 149 -15.10 -14.40 3.77
CA PRO A 149 -16.34 -13.71 3.46
C PRO A 149 -16.38 -12.32 4.13
N ASN A 150 -17.02 -11.37 3.47
CA ASN A 150 -17.18 -9.98 3.94
C ASN A 150 -15.88 -9.18 4.10
N VAL A 151 -14.77 -9.63 3.54
CA VAL A 151 -13.52 -8.87 3.46
C VAL A 151 -13.37 -8.29 2.06
N VAL A 152 -13.24 -6.97 1.98
CA VAL A 152 -12.86 -6.32 0.73
C VAL A 152 -11.34 -6.40 0.59
N SER A 153 -10.86 -7.07 -0.46
CA SER A 153 -9.44 -7.10 -0.81
C SER A 153 -9.20 -6.42 -2.16
N ILE A 154 -8.12 -5.66 -2.24
CA ILE A 154 -7.69 -4.96 -3.46
C ILE A 154 -6.29 -5.44 -3.79
N THR A 155 -6.16 -6.11 -4.92
CA THR A 155 -4.90 -6.70 -5.39
C THR A 155 -4.84 -6.66 -6.92
N VAL A 156 -3.70 -7.00 -7.49
CA VAL A 156 -3.49 -7.22 -8.92
C VAL A 156 -3.21 -8.69 -9.18
N ASP A 157 -3.25 -9.10 -10.43
CA ASP A 157 -2.84 -10.43 -10.86
C ASP A 157 -1.30 -10.46 -11.00
N GLU A 158 -0.63 -10.83 -9.91
CA GLU A 158 0.83 -10.89 -9.82
C GLU A 158 1.42 -11.99 -10.72
N ILE A 159 0.69 -13.10 -10.90
CA ILE A 159 1.12 -14.24 -11.72
C ILE A 159 1.18 -13.80 -13.17
N SER A 160 0.06 -13.32 -13.72
CA SER A 160 0.01 -12.84 -15.12
C SER A 160 0.97 -11.69 -15.39
N ALA A 161 1.18 -10.80 -14.41
CA ALA A 161 2.13 -9.70 -14.54
C ALA A 161 3.58 -10.19 -14.60
N ALA A 162 3.96 -11.20 -13.81
CA ALA A 162 5.28 -11.81 -13.87
C ALA A 162 5.48 -12.63 -15.17
N GLU A 163 4.45 -13.35 -15.62
CA GLU A 163 4.45 -13.99 -16.95
C GLU A 163 4.73 -12.98 -18.04
N MET A 164 4.11 -11.81 -18.00
CA MET A 164 4.32 -10.73 -18.97
C MET A 164 5.80 -10.28 -18.98
N ALA A 165 6.41 -10.10 -17.80
CA ALA A 165 7.82 -9.71 -17.68
C ALA A 165 8.77 -10.74 -18.35
N VAL A 166 8.54 -12.02 -18.06
CA VAL A 166 9.36 -13.11 -18.60
C VAL A 166 9.12 -13.30 -20.10
N ASN A 167 7.88 -13.23 -20.55
CA ASN A 167 7.53 -13.29 -21.97
C ASN A 167 8.16 -12.13 -22.78
N TYR A 168 8.29 -10.94 -22.17
CA TYR A 168 9.00 -9.83 -22.79
C TYR A 168 10.48 -10.15 -23.04
N LEU A 169 11.15 -10.87 -22.12
CA LEU A 169 12.51 -11.36 -22.32
C LEU A 169 12.58 -12.45 -23.41
N LEU A 170 11.66 -13.43 -23.35
CA LEU A 170 11.60 -14.52 -24.35
C LEU A 170 11.38 -14.00 -25.78
N GLN A 171 10.56 -12.95 -25.97
CA GLN A 171 10.34 -12.29 -27.26
C GLN A 171 11.58 -11.56 -27.80
N ARG A 172 12.61 -11.37 -26.97
CA ARG A 172 13.92 -10.79 -27.32
C ARG A 172 15.01 -11.83 -27.43
N ASP A 173 14.61 -13.08 -27.61
CA ASP A 173 15.49 -14.21 -27.82
C ASP A 173 16.38 -14.60 -26.63
N TYR A 174 16.10 -14.08 -25.40
CA TYR A 174 16.70 -14.62 -24.19
C TYR A 174 16.16 -16.00 -23.89
N ARG A 175 17.01 -16.94 -23.46
CA ARG A 175 16.60 -18.33 -23.19
C ARG A 175 17.07 -18.85 -21.83
N LYS A 176 18.11 -18.28 -21.24
CA LYS A 176 18.65 -18.62 -19.93
C LYS A 176 18.23 -17.56 -18.93
N ILE A 177 16.95 -17.50 -18.64
CA ILE A 177 16.38 -16.45 -17.79
C ILE A 177 16.45 -16.88 -16.32
N ALA A 178 17.14 -16.10 -15.47
CA ALA A 178 17.16 -16.27 -14.03
C ALA A 178 16.07 -15.41 -13.35
N CYS A 179 15.79 -15.71 -12.08
CA CYS A 179 14.86 -14.96 -11.23
C CYS A 179 15.56 -14.53 -9.93
N ILE A 180 15.57 -13.24 -9.64
CA ILE A 180 15.88 -12.73 -8.30
C ILE A 180 14.56 -12.43 -7.61
N ASN A 181 14.16 -13.32 -6.69
CA ASN A 181 12.88 -13.29 -6.02
C ASN A 181 12.93 -12.61 -4.64
N GLY A 182 11.79 -12.37 -4.04
CA GLY A 182 11.68 -11.91 -2.66
C GLY A 182 11.57 -13.07 -1.67
N PRO A 183 11.36 -12.76 -0.35
CA PRO A 183 11.26 -13.78 0.69
C PRO A 183 10.14 -14.79 0.45
N GLU A 184 10.39 -16.07 0.72
CA GLU A 184 9.52 -17.20 0.37
C GLU A 184 8.09 -17.12 0.96
N LEU A 185 7.93 -16.53 2.14
CA LEU A 185 6.63 -16.46 2.82
C LEU A 185 5.75 -15.30 2.33
N ILE A 186 6.29 -14.41 1.51
CA ILE A 186 5.56 -13.26 0.99
C ILE A 186 4.75 -13.67 -0.24
N GLN A 187 3.43 -13.41 -0.22
CA GLN A 187 2.53 -13.84 -1.29
C GLN A 187 2.95 -13.33 -2.68
N SER A 188 3.39 -12.08 -2.78
CA SER A 188 3.87 -11.55 -4.06
C SER A 188 5.13 -12.25 -4.58
N SER A 189 5.99 -12.78 -3.69
CA SER A 189 7.14 -13.60 -4.09
C SER A 189 6.68 -14.94 -4.66
N ILE A 190 5.71 -15.58 -3.98
CA ILE A 190 5.12 -16.85 -4.43
C ILE A 190 4.47 -16.69 -5.80
N ASP A 191 3.62 -15.68 -5.94
CA ASP A 191 2.85 -15.44 -7.17
C ASP A 191 3.77 -15.06 -8.34
N ARG A 192 4.78 -14.19 -8.12
CA ARG A 192 5.72 -13.79 -9.17
C ARG A 192 6.63 -14.92 -9.58
N LEU A 193 7.07 -15.77 -8.65
CA LEU A 193 7.82 -16.97 -8.98
C LEU A 193 6.96 -17.96 -9.78
N ALA A 194 5.71 -18.13 -9.43
CA ALA A 194 4.78 -18.97 -10.19
C ALA A 194 4.60 -18.45 -11.63
N GLY A 195 4.46 -17.13 -11.82
CA GLY A 195 4.37 -16.51 -13.14
C GLY A 195 5.65 -16.70 -13.96
N TYR A 196 6.84 -16.53 -13.34
CA TYR A 196 8.12 -16.81 -13.98
C TYR A 196 8.22 -18.27 -14.45
N GLN A 197 7.90 -19.23 -13.58
CA GLN A 197 7.93 -20.65 -13.91
C GLN A 197 6.91 -21.03 -14.99
N SER A 198 5.72 -20.45 -14.94
CA SER A 198 4.67 -20.64 -15.94
C SER A 198 5.13 -20.18 -17.33
N ALA A 199 5.70 -19.00 -17.45
CA ALA A 199 6.20 -18.47 -18.73
C ALA A 199 7.29 -19.33 -19.33
N LEU A 200 8.25 -19.80 -18.54
CA LEU A 200 9.29 -20.72 -19.01
C LEU A 200 8.72 -22.06 -19.47
N THR A 201 7.78 -22.63 -18.70
CA THR A 201 7.11 -23.89 -19.05
C THR A 201 6.36 -23.77 -20.38
N GLN A 202 5.63 -22.66 -20.59
CA GLN A 202 4.92 -22.40 -21.86
C GLN A 202 5.89 -22.28 -23.06
N ALA A 203 7.13 -21.81 -22.82
CA ALA A 203 8.18 -21.73 -23.83
C ALA A 203 8.98 -23.04 -23.99
N ASN A 204 8.61 -24.14 -23.32
CA ASN A 204 9.34 -25.40 -23.23
C ASN A 204 10.77 -25.22 -22.71
N LEU A 205 10.98 -24.28 -21.80
CA LEU A 205 12.23 -24.04 -21.10
C LEU A 205 12.13 -24.51 -19.64
N THR A 206 13.24 -24.93 -19.08
CA THR A 206 13.39 -25.26 -17.66
C THR A 206 14.40 -24.32 -17.03
N SER A 207 14.12 -23.83 -15.83
CA SER A 207 15.10 -23.08 -15.04
C SER A 207 15.95 -24.07 -14.23
N ALA A 208 17.25 -23.86 -14.21
CA ALA A 208 18.12 -24.51 -13.25
C ALA A 208 17.77 -24.06 -11.83
N ALA A 209 17.92 -24.92 -10.83
CA ALA A 209 17.61 -24.58 -9.44
C ALA A 209 18.39 -23.34 -8.96
N ASP A 210 19.64 -23.22 -9.37
CA ASP A 210 20.53 -22.10 -9.01
C ASP A 210 20.17 -20.77 -9.72
N PHE A 211 19.27 -20.80 -10.69
CA PHE A 211 18.79 -19.60 -11.38
C PHE A 211 17.72 -18.84 -10.55
N VAL A 212 17.20 -19.41 -9.47
CA VAL A 212 16.30 -18.73 -8.55
C VAL A 212 17.07 -18.32 -7.30
N GLN A 213 17.24 -17.02 -7.10
CA GLN A 213 17.98 -16.45 -5.97
C GLN A 213 17.05 -15.58 -5.11
N ASP A 214 17.23 -15.61 -3.77
CA ASP A 214 16.54 -14.69 -2.86
C ASP A 214 17.32 -13.36 -2.78
N GLY A 215 16.66 -12.27 -3.10
CA GLY A 215 17.16 -10.89 -3.00
C GLY A 215 16.50 -10.09 -1.89
N GLY A 216 15.56 -10.67 -1.14
CA GLY A 216 14.96 -10.08 0.06
C GLY A 216 14.28 -8.73 -0.15
N PHE A 217 13.81 -8.42 -1.38
CA PHE A 217 13.22 -7.15 -1.78
C PHE A 217 14.10 -5.91 -1.53
N SER A 218 15.41 -6.08 -1.48
CA SER A 218 16.36 -5.00 -1.19
C SER A 218 17.41 -4.82 -2.30
N ILE A 219 17.94 -3.60 -2.44
CA ILE A 219 19.04 -3.31 -3.39
C ILE A 219 20.25 -4.18 -3.06
N ALA A 220 20.63 -4.27 -1.79
CA ALA A 220 21.78 -5.06 -1.36
C ALA A 220 21.60 -6.56 -1.65
N GLY A 221 20.39 -7.08 -1.41
CA GLY A 221 20.06 -8.47 -1.70
C GLY A 221 20.10 -8.77 -3.20
N GLY A 222 19.53 -7.88 -4.03
CA GLY A 222 19.59 -8.00 -5.48
C GLY A 222 21.02 -7.98 -6.02
N PHE A 223 21.89 -7.14 -5.43
CA PHE A 223 23.31 -7.10 -5.76
C PHE A 223 24.01 -8.44 -5.47
N VAL A 224 23.84 -8.97 -4.26
CA VAL A 224 24.44 -10.25 -3.85
C VAL A 224 23.89 -11.42 -4.66
N ALA A 225 22.57 -11.45 -4.90
CA ALA A 225 21.93 -12.48 -5.72
C ALA A 225 22.49 -12.47 -7.14
N MET A 226 22.65 -11.30 -7.75
CA MET A 226 23.22 -11.20 -9.10
C MET A 226 24.70 -11.63 -9.15
N GLN A 227 25.49 -11.29 -8.11
CA GLN A 227 26.88 -11.78 -8.04
C GLN A 227 26.95 -13.32 -8.04
N ARG A 228 26.01 -14.00 -7.33
CA ARG A 228 25.92 -15.47 -7.34
C ARG A 228 25.57 -16.01 -8.72
N LEU A 229 24.63 -15.37 -9.42
CA LEU A 229 24.25 -15.75 -10.78
C LEU A 229 25.40 -15.57 -11.76
N LEU A 230 26.19 -14.51 -11.63
CA LEU A 230 27.36 -14.25 -12.46
C LEU A 230 28.56 -15.20 -12.16
N ALA A 231 28.57 -15.83 -10.99
CA ALA A 231 29.58 -16.80 -10.60
C ALA A 231 29.27 -18.24 -11.08
N LEU A 232 28.08 -18.47 -11.66
CA LEU A 232 27.73 -19.78 -12.22
C LEU A 232 28.58 -20.07 -13.48
N GLU A 233 28.90 -21.33 -13.70
CA GLU A 233 29.59 -21.77 -14.93
C GLU A 233 28.71 -21.55 -16.18
N ASP A 234 27.39 -21.87 -16.04
CA ASP A 234 26.37 -21.58 -17.04
C ASP A 234 25.59 -20.33 -16.60
N GLN A 235 26.03 -19.16 -17.02
CA GLN A 235 25.43 -17.87 -16.63
C GLN A 235 24.09 -17.63 -17.33
N PRO A 236 23.17 -16.91 -16.69
CA PRO A 236 21.95 -16.45 -17.34
C PRO A 236 22.23 -15.37 -18.38
N ASP A 237 21.44 -15.35 -19.47
CA ASP A 237 21.43 -14.30 -20.49
C ASP A 237 20.43 -13.17 -20.16
N ALA A 238 19.49 -13.42 -19.22
CA ALA A 238 18.58 -12.40 -18.71
C ALA A 238 18.15 -12.70 -17.27
N VAL A 239 17.68 -11.66 -16.57
CA VAL A 239 17.20 -11.75 -15.20
C VAL A 239 15.87 -11.03 -15.04
N PHE A 240 14.88 -11.74 -14.51
CA PHE A 240 13.66 -11.16 -13.96
C PHE A 240 13.86 -10.92 -12.47
N CYS A 241 13.73 -9.67 -12.02
CA CYS A 241 13.77 -9.29 -10.62
C CYS A 241 12.36 -9.03 -10.13
N ALA A 242 11.97 -9.69 -9.05
CA ALA A 242 10.64 -9.60 -8.49
C ALA A 242 10.31 -8.21 -7.86
N ASN A 243 11.26 -7.27 -7.80
CA ASN A 243 11.02 -5.83 -7.62
C ASN A 243 12.15 -4.99 -8.20
N ASP A 244 11.93 -3.68 -8.29
CA ASP A 244 12.88 -2.74 -8.88
C ASP A 244 14.12 -2.52 -8.01
N GLU A 245 13.98 -2.55 -6.68
CA GLU A 245 15.12 -2.43 -5.76
C GLU A 245 16.13 -3.54 -6.01
N MET A 246 15.67 -4.78 -6.17
CA MET A 246 16.56 -5.90 -6.53
C MET A 246 17.14 -5.74 -7.92
N ALA A 247 16.36 -5.24 -8.89
CA ALA A 247 16.84 -4.99 -10.23
C ALA A 247 17.94 -3.89 -10.26
N ILE A 248 17.81 -2.85 -9.44
CA ILE A 248 18.87 -1.82 -9.28
C ILE A 248 20.14 -2.44 -8.69
N GLY A 249 20.00 -3.31 -7.69
CA GLY A 249 21.13 -4.06 -7.14
C GLY A 249 21.79 -4.96 -8.19
N ALA A 250 20.98 -5.70 -8.95
CA ALA A 250 21.45 -6.55 -10.04
C ALA A 250 22.17 -5.74 -11.14
N LEU A 251 21.61 -4.60 -11.55
CA LEU A 251 22.24 -3.70 -12.51
C LEU A 251 23.62 -3.23 -12.05
N LYS A 252 23.74 -2.90 -10.76
CA LYS A 252 25.04 -2.53 -10.17
C LYS A 252 26.05 -3.67 -10.24
N ALA A 253 25.64 -4.90 -9.90
CA ALA A 253 26.52 -6.08 -9.96
C ALA A 253 26.97 -6.41 -11.39
N ILE A 254 26.05 -6.29 -12.37
CA ILE A 254 26.35 -6.47 -13.80
C ILE A 254 27.40 -5.45 -14.26
N ASN A 255 27.20 -4.16 -13.92
CA ASN A 255 28.14 -3.09 -14.27
C ASN A 255 29.52 -3.29 -13.62
N ASP A 256 29.58 -3.74 -12.36
CA ASP A 256 30.82 -4.02 -11.63
C ASP A 256 31.62 -5.19 -12.27
N ALA A 257 30.89 -6.14 -12.86
CA ALA A 257 31.50 -7.23 -13.63
C ALA A 257 31.97 -6.81 -15.05
N GLY A 258 31.80 -5.55 -15.44
CA GLY A 258 32.13 -5.01 -16.75
C GLY A 258 31.14 -5.38 -17.85
N LEU A 259 30.00 -5.98 -17.50
CA LEU A 259 28.93 -6.36 -18.42
C LEU A 259 27.92 -5.23 -18.63
N LYS A 260 27.19 -5.30 -19.72
CA LYS A 260 26.24 -4.25 -20.13
C LYS A 260 24.79 -4.77 -20.20
N VAL A 261 23.86 -3.99 -19.75
CA VAL A 261 22.42 -4.18 -19.96
C VAL A 261 22.01 -3.27 -21.13
N PRO A 262 21.28 -3.77 -22.14
CA PRO A 262 20.80 -5.15 -22.31
C PRO A 262 21.71 -6.04 -23.18
N SER A 263 22.87 -5.56 -23.67
CA SER A 263 23.64 -6.24 -24.70
C SER A 263 24.27 -7.57 -24.26
N ASP A 264 24.68 -7.67 -23.00
CA ASP A 264 25.27 -8.88 -22.45
C ASP A 264 24.27 -9.64 -21.58
N ILE A 265 23.45 -8.92 -20.77
CA ILE A 265 22.42 -9.51 -19.91
C ILE A 265 21.16 -8.65 -19.99
N GLY A 266 20.00 -9.27 -20.29
CA GLY A 266 18.69 -8.65 -20.20
C GLY A 266 18.28 -8.47 -18.74
N LEU A 267 17.59 -7.37 -18.39
CA LEU A 267 17.14 -7.11 -17.03
C LEU A 267 15.74 -6.50 -17.03
N VAL A 268 14.83 -7.10 -16.24
CA VAL A 268 13.47 -6.59 -16.04
C VAL A 268 13.14 -6.58 -14.55
N GLY A 269 12.59 -5.46 -14.08
CA GLY A 269 12.10 -5.24 -12.72
C GLY A 269 10.59 -5.40 -12.59
N PHE A 270 10.08 -4.98 -11.44
CA PHE A 270 8.66 -5.03 -11.10
C PHE A 270 8.34 -3.93 -10.07
N ASN A 271 7.28 -3.20 -10.25
CA ASN A 271 6.58 -2.14 -9.52
C ASN A 271 6.53 -0.80 -10.28
N ASP A 272 7.47 -0.51 -11.18
CA ASP A 272 7.64 0.78 -11.88
C ASP A 272 7.91 1.93 -10.90
N SER A 273 8.92 1.72 -10.05
CA SER A 273 9.40 2.73 -9.11
C SER A 273 10.01 3.92 -9.86
N GLU A 274 9.78 5.14 -9.38
CA GLU A 274 10.26 6.38 -10.02
C GLU A 274 11.76 6.35 -10.36
N ILE A 275 12.57 5.70 -9.52
CA ILE A 275 14.02 5.60 -9.73
C ILE A 275 14.40 4.84 -11.02
N CYS A 276 13.53 3.99 -11.57
CA CYS A 276 13.81 3.17 -12.75
C CYS A 276 14.17 4.01 -13.98
N GLN A 277 13.58 5.19 -14.13
CA GLN A 277 13.87 6.10 -15.24
C GLN A 277 15.23 6.82 -15.13
N TYR A 278 15.84 6.83 -13.94
CA TYR A 278 17.09 7.52 -13.64
C TYR A 278 18.29 6.56 -13.56
N THR A 279 18.10 5.25 -13.73
CA THR A 279 19.21 4.30 -13.87
C THR A 279 19.86 4.42 -15.25
N THR A 280 21.07 3.90 -15.41
CA THR A 280 21.79 3.85 -16.70
C THR A 280 22.20 2.41 -17.00
N PRO A 281 21.54 1.77 -18.01
CA PRO A 281 20.36 2.25 -18.75
C PRO A 281 19.12 2.36 -17.88
N SER A 282 18.07 3.06 -18.38
CA SER A 282 16.75 3.05 -17.71
C SER A 282 16.22 1.64 -17.60
N LEU A 283 15.68 1.29 -16.43
CA LEU A 283 15.23 -0.07 -16.14
C LEU A 283 13.86 -0.34 -16.77
N THR A 284 13.77 -1.43 -17.54
CA THR A 284 12.49 -2.00 -17.97
C THR A 284 11.82 -2.65 -16.76
N THR A 285 10.53 -2.36 -16.53
CA THR A 285 9.81 -2.84 -15.35
C THR A 285 8.31 -3.01 -15.62
N ILE A 286 7.64 -3.80 -14.79
CA ILE A 286 6.19 -3.96 -14.80
C ILE A 286 5.56 -2.89 -13.91
N HIS A 287 4.61 -2.13 -14.44
CA HIS A 287 3.84 -1.16 -13.66
C HIS A 287 2.83 -1.85 -12.74
N LYS A 288 3.05 -1.77 -11.44
CA LYS A 288 2.06 -2.14 -10.40
C LYS A 288 1.46 -0.86 -9.80
N PRO A 289 0.16 -0.61 -9.93
CA PRO A 289 -0.46 0.65 -9.52
C PRO A 289 -0.69 0.71 -7.99
N ILE A 290 0.38 0.62 -7.21
CA ILE A 290 0.36 0.49 -5.73
C ILE A 290 -0.38 1.66 -5.08
N GLU A 291 -0.07 2.88 -5.52
CA GLU A 291 -0.70 4.10 -5.00
C GLU A 291 -2.21 4.11 -5.29
N GLN A 292 -2.62 3.73 -6.49
CA GLN A 292 -4.03 3.66 -6.87
C GLN A 292 -4.78 2.57 -6.09
N MET A 293 -4.15 1.41 -5.87
CA MET A 293 -4.71 0.32 -5.04
C MET A 293 -4.95 0.79 -3.61
N ALA A 294 -3.97 1.46 -3.00
CA ALA A 294 -4.06 1.97 -1.65
C ALA A 294 -5.10 3.09 -1.52
N LYS A 295 -5.18 3.99 -2.51
CA LYS A 295 -6.21 5.04 -2.61
C LYS A 295 -7.60 4.44 -2.70
N LEU A 296 -7.81 3.46 -3.58
CA LEU A 296 -9.07 2.73 -3.70
C LEU A 296 -9.45 2.05 -2.38
N GLY A 297 -8.45 1.50 -1.65
CA GLY A 297 -8.64 0.95 -0.31
C GLY A 297 -9.23 1.96 0.67
N GLY A 298 -8.68 3.16 0.70
CA GLY A 298 -9.19 4.25 1.52
C GLY A 298 -10.59 4.71 1.11
N GLU A 299 -10.85 4.86 -0.18
CA GLU A 299 -12.17 5.23 -0.70
C GLU A 299 -13.23 4.19 -0.32
N ARG A 300 -12.93 2.89 -0.49
CA ARG A 300 -13.83 1.79 -0.09
C ARG A 300 -14.10 1.78 1.40
N LEU A 301 -13.10 2.06 2.23
CA LEU A 301 -13.27 2.12 3.68
C LEU A 301 -14.33 3.16 4.10
N PHE A 302 -14.40 4.31 3.41
CA PHE A 302 -15.42 5.34 3.67
C PHE A 302 -16.79 4.98 3.11
N GLN A 303 -16.88 4.15 2.07
CA GLN A 303 -18.15 3.70 1.45
C GLN A 303 -18.93 2.70 2.33
N PHE A 304 -18.28 1.97 3.25
CA PHE A 304 -18.98 1.06 4.19
C PHE A 304 -20.13 1.68 4.99
N LYS A 305 -20.31 3.00 4.95
CA LYS A 305 -21.47 3.68 5.54
C LYS A 305 -22.78 3.49 4.78
N TYR A 306 -22.73 3.23 3.48
CA TYR A 306 -23.93 3.23 2.63
C TYR A 306 -24.58 1.86 2.48
N GLU A 307 -23.87 0.77 2.67
CA GLU A 307 -24.41 -0.58 2.43
C GLU A 307 -25.11 -1.18 3.65
N ILE A 308 -24.68 -0.84 4.86
CA ILE A 308 -25.33 -1.33 6.11
C ILE A 308 -26.74 -0.77 6.25
N PHE A 309 -27.04 0.43 5.76
CA PHE A 309 -28.39 1.00 5.80
C PHE A 309 -29.35 0.40 4.78
N LYS A 310 -28.87 -0.20 3.68
CA LYS A 310 -29.74 -0.85 2.68
C LYS A 310 -30.22 -2.24 3.08
N GLN A 311 -29.53 -2.94 3.97
CA GLN A 311 -29.93 -4.28 4.43
C GLN A 311 -30.99 -4.29 5.54
N TRP A 312 -31.25 -3.15 6.21
CA TRP A 312 -32.23 -3.06 7.29
C TRP A 312 -33.59 -2.45 6.85
N TRP A 313 -33.74 -2.13 5.57
CA TRP A 313 -34.98 -1.58 5.01
C TRP A 313 -35.52 -2.40 3.84
N LYS A 314 -35.36 -3.73 3.87
CA LYS A 314 -36.09 -4.64 2.99
C LYS A 314 -36.89 -5.65 3.78
#